data_4549d1249686a1bafa0b84f76d79254f
#
_entry.id   4549d1249686a1bafa0b84f76d79254f
#
_cell.length_a   1.000
_cell.length_b   1.000
_cell.length_c   1.000
_cell.angle_alpha   90.00
_cell.angle_beta   90.00
_cell.angle_gamma   90.00
#
_symmetry.space_group_name_H-M   'P 1'
#
loop_
_entity.id
_entity.type
_entity.pdbx_description
1 polymer ?
#
loop_
_entity_poly.entity_id
_entity_poly.type
_entity_poly.pdbx_seq_one_letter_code
_entity_poly.pdbx_strand_id
1 'polypeptide(L)'
;MFNVYIRTQSIILEHKNHARAEILSFGALLHAYALLQKNGEWFNAIQGYENPEQARSNITQGFRSAKLSPFVCRMKNARYRFNEQEHHCQKHNRKGHALHGLIYDQDFQIGAQYADDNSAWIELHHHYRQNEEGYPFCYRIDIRYTLSAEGLEV
;
A
#
# COMPACT_ATOMS: atom_id res chain seq x y z
N MET A 1 10.65 -22.00 -8.74
CA MET A 1 9.25 -21.64 -9.04
C MET A 1 8.80 -20.58 -8.07
N PHE A 2 8.22 -19.50 -8.58
CA PHE A 2 7.54 -18.46 -7.80
C PHE A 2 6.12 -18.87 -7.49
N ASN A 3 5.54 -18.32 -6.42
CA ASN A 3 4.19 -18.65 -5.96
C ASN A 3 3.47 -17.41 -5.43
N VAL A 4 2.13 -17.43 -5.51
CA VAL A 4 1.23 -16.46 -4.89
C VAL A 4 0.36 -17.20 -3.88
N TYR A 5 0.29 -16.71 -2.64
CA TYR A 5 -0.60 -17.22 -1.61
C TYR A 5 -1.51 -16.10 -1.12
N ILE A 6 -2.81 -16.27 -1.25
CA ILE A 6 -3.80 -15.32 -0.73
C ILE A 6 -4.28 -15.80 0.63
N ARG A 7 -4.25 -14.92 1.62
CA ARG A 7 -4.77 -15.10 2.98
C ARG A 7 -5.87 -14.07 3.23
N THR A 8 -6.55 -14.19 4.36
CA THR A 8 -7.68 -13.30 4.71
C THR A 8 -7.32 -11.81 4.68
N GLN A 9 -6.12 -11.43 5.12
CA GLN A 9 -5.72 -10.03 5.25
C GLN A 9 -4.40 -9.72 4.54
N SER A 10 -3.71 -10.72 3.99
CA SER A 10 -2.43 -10.54 3.33
C SER A 10 -2.26 -11.43 2.11
N ILE A 11 -1.36 -11.03 1.24
CA ILE A 11 -0.92 -11.76 0.06
C ILE A 11 0.58 -11.98 0.18
N ILE A 12 1.05 -13.18 -0.16
CA ILE A 12 2.46 -13.52 -0.16
C ILE A 12 2.89 -13.87 -1.58
N LEU A 13 3.90 -13.17 -2.07
CA LEU A 13 4.69 -13.55 -3.24
C LEU A 13 5.97 -14.20 -2.72
N GLU A 14 6.29 -15.41 -3.19
CA GLU A 14 7.41 -16.16 -2.65
C GLU A 14 8.17 -16.93 -3.73
N HIS A 15 9.50 -16.87 -3.65
CA HIS A 15 10.42 -17.89 -4.16
C HIS A 15 11.21 -18.47 -2.99
N LYS A 16 10.97 -19.74 -2.64
CA LYS A 16 11.47 -20.39 -1.39
C LYS A 16 12.96 -20.24 -1.12
N ASN A 17 13.76 -20.16 -2.18
CA ASN A 17 15.23 -20.10 -2.09
C ASN A 17 15.80 -18.73 -2.43
N HIS A 18 14.97 -17.67 -2.43
CA HIS A 18 15.42 -16.35 -2.87
C HIS A 18 14.81 -15.19 -2.08
N ALA A 19 13.49 -15.00 -2.18
CA ALA A 19 12.83 -13.84 -1.61
C ALA A 19 11.36 -14.11 -1.29
N ARG A 20 10.81 -13.31 -0.38
CA ARG A 20 9.40 -13.31 -0.02
C ARG A 20 8.92 -11.88 0.22
N ALA A 21 7.81 -11.51 -0.40
CA ALA A 21 7.12 -10.25 -0.14
C ALA A 21 5.74 -10.55 0.47
N GLU A 22 5.38 -9.85 1.53
CA GLU A 22 4.05 -9.90 2.13
C GLU A 22 3.37 -8.53 1.98
N ILE A 23 2.20 -8.53 1.40
CA ILE A 23 1.39 -7.35 1.10
C ILE A 23 0.08 -7.45 1.88
N LEU A 24 -0.30 -6.42 2.61
CA LEU A 24 -1.62 -6.33 3.24
C LEU A 24 -2.64 -5.76 2.25
N SER A 25 -3.87 -6.28 2.22
CA SER A 25 -4.98 -5.67 1.47
C SER A 25 -5.33 -4.28 1.99
N PHE A 26 -5.23 -4.06 3.30
CA PHE A 26 -5.33 -2.74 3.93
C PHE A 26 -4.20 -1.83 3.43
N GLY A 27 -4.57 -0.69 2.81
CA GLY A 27 -3.64 0.29 2.26
C GLY A 27 -2.76 -0.22 1.12
N ALA A 28 -2.96 -1.45 0.64
CA ALA A 28 -2.03 -2.16 -0.24
C ALA A 28 -0.59 -2.04 0.27
N LEU A 29 -0.37 -2.25 1.59
CA LEU A 29 0.92 -2.03 2.24
C LEU A 29 1.89 -3.16 1.92
N LEU A 30 3.13 -2.83 1.55
CA LEU A 30 4.23 -3.79 1.62
C LEU A 30 4.60 -3.99 3.10
N HIS A 31 4.20 -5.13 3.66
CA HIS A 31 4.36 -5.44 5.08
C HIS A 31 5.71 -6.05 5.41
N ALA A 32 6.21 -6.92 4.54
CA ALA A 32 7.53 -7.51 4.66
C ALA A 32 8.14 -7.72 3.27
N TYR A 33 9.45 -7.56 3.19
CA TYR A 33 10.26 -8.00 2.05
C TYR A 33 11.50 -8.69 2.59
N ALA A 34 11.46 -10.02 2.61
CA ALA A 34 12.50 -10.86 3.18
C ALA A 34 13.35 -11.48 2.06
N LEU A 35 14.66 -11.45 2.23
CA LEU A 35 15.67 -12.00 1.34
C LEU A 35 16.41 -13.13 2.03
N LEU A 36 16.61 -14.24 1.33
CA LEU A 36 17.42 -15.34 1.82
C LEU A 36 18.91 -15.02 1.63
N GLN A 37 19.64 -14.95 2.73
CA GLN A 37 21.07 -14.66 2.72
C GLN A 37 21.90 -15.92 2.41
N LYS A 38 23.17 -15.74 2.06
CA LYS A 38 24.10 -16.84 1.76
C LYS A 38 24.34 -17.78 2.94
N ASN A 39 24.15 -17.31 4.16
CA ASN A 39 24.25 -18.10 5.39
C ASN A 39 22.99 -18.93 5.70
N GLY A 40 21.94 -18.84 4.85
CA GLY A 40 20.67 -19.54 5.02
C GLY A 40 19.65 -18.81 5.92
N GLU A 41 19.97 -17.62 6.42
CA GLU A 41 19.06 -16.82 7.25
C GLU A 41 18.22 -15.85 6.40
N TRP A 42 17.00 -15.60 6.85
CA TRP A 42 16.12 -14.61 6.23
C TRP A 42 16.34 -13.20 6.83
N PHE A 43 16.57 -12.23 5.97
CA PHE A 43 16.70 -10.82 6.34
C PHE A 43 15.50 -10.04 5.82
N ASN A 44 14.72 -9.40 6.69
CA ASN A 44 13.65 -8.50 6.26
C ASN A 44 14.20 -7.10 5.99
N ALA A 45 14.11 -6.66 4.75
CA ALA A 45 14.70 -5.41 4.27
C ALA A 45 13.85 -4.17 4.59
N ILE A 46 12.61 -4.33 5.07
CA ILE A 46 11.71 -3.21 5.35
C ILE A 46 11.15 -3.29 6.77
N GLN A 47 10.78 -2.14 7.31
CA GLN A 47 10.08 -2.05 8.58
C GLN A 47 8.56 -2.08 8.36
N GLY A 48 7.94 -3.22 8.61
CA GLY A 48 6.49 -3.38 8.64
C GLY A 48 5.86 -3.05 9.99
N TYR A 49 4.69 -3.61 10.22
CA TYR A 49 3.96 -3.61 11.50
C TYR A 49 4.10 -5.00 12.14
N GLU A 50 3.68 -5.18 13.38
CA GLU A 50 3.71 -6.49 14.04
C GLU A 50 2.71 -7.46 13.42
N ASN A 51 1.54 -6.94 13.03
CA ASN A 51 0.45 -7.68 12.42
C ASN A 51 -0.50 -6.74 11.66
N PRO A 52 -1.47 -7.25 10.89
CA PRO A 52 -2.42 -6.42 10.14
C PRO A 52 -3.30 -5.51 11.03
N GLU A 53 -3.64 -5.94 12.25
CA GLU A 53 -4.44 -5.15 13.20
C GLU A 53 -3.66 -3.93 13.69
N GLN A 54 -2.37 -4.10 13.97
CA GLN A 54 -1.50 -2.98 14.32
C GLN A 54 -1.31 -2.03 13.14
N ALA A 55 -1.22 -2.53 11.91
CA ALA A 55 -1.18 -1.69 10.73
C ALA A 55 -2.41 -0.78 10.65
N ARG A 56 -3.61 -1.33 10.85
CA ARG A 56 -4.87 -0.57 10.83
C ARG A 56 -4.93 0.49 11.93
N SER A 57 -4.54 0.16 13.15
CA SER A 57 -4.60 1.08 14.29
C SER A 57 -3.51 2.14 14.27
N ASN A 58 -2.34 1.85 13.70
CA ASN A 58 -1.14 2.68 13.81
C ASN A 58 -0.63 3.24 12.48
N ILE A 59 -1.40 3.13 11.38
CA ILE A 59 -0.96 3.60 10.05
C ILE A 59 -0.50 5.06 10.08
N THR A 60 -1.14 5.92 10.82
CA THR A 60 -0.80 7.34 10.94
C THR A 60 0.46 7.63 11.78
N GLN A 61 1.01 6.61 12.43
CA GLN A 61 2.27 6.70 13.19
C GLN A 61 3.49 6.39 12.32
N GLY A 62 3.59 7.03 11.15
CA GLY A 62 4.74 6.87 10.26
C GLY A 62 4.40 6.51 8.82
N PHE A 63 3.17 6.12 8.53
CA PHE A 63 2.69 5.81 7.16
C PHE A 63 3.59 4.80 6.43
N ARG A 64 4.09 3.78 7.14
CA ARG A 64 5.02 2.79 6.60
C ARG A 64 4.42 2.10 5.39
N SER A 65 5.10 2.19 4.24
CA SER A 65 4.67 1.64 2.94
C SER A 65 3.30 2.10 2.44
N ALA A 66 2.69 3.13 3.04
CA ALA A 66 1.36 3.61 2.69
C ALA A 66 1.32 4.20 1.27
N LYS A 67 0.20 3.99 0.58
CA LYS A 67 -0.07 4.60 -0.73
C LYS A 67 -0.68 5.98 -0.51
N LEU A 68 0.08 7.01 -0.83
CA LEU A 68 -0.27 8.41 -0.55
C LEU A 68 -0.91 9.04 -1.80
N SER A 69 -2.22 8.99 -1.88
CA SER A 69 -2.99 9.50 -3.03
C SER A 69 -4.28 10.18 -2.55
N PRO A 70 -4.74 11.25 -3.20
CA PRO A 70 -4.24 11.88 -4.43
C PRO A 70 -3.11 12.90 -4.21
N PHE A 71 -2.66 13.13 -2.97
CA PHE A 71 -1.54 14.02 -2.68
C PHE A 71 -0.63 13.44 -1.60
N VAL A 72 0.64 13.86 -1.61
CA VAL A 72 1.65 13.51 -0.62
C VAL A 72 1.96 14.70 0.29
N CYS A 73 2.51 14.46 1.46
CA CYS A 73 2.84 15.48 2.46
C CYS A 73 1.63 16.32 2.88
N ARG A 74 1.87 17.60 3.24
CA ARG A 74 0.85 18.47 3.82
C ARG A 74 0.18 19.36 2.77
N MET A 75 -1.13 19.38 2.81
CA MET A 75 -1.94 20.42 2.18
C MET A 75 -2.18 21.52 3.22
N LYS A 76 -1.66 22.72 2.95
CA LYS A 76 -1.74 23.85 3.88
C LYS A 76 -3.20 24.22 4.19
N ASN A 77 -3.50 24.34 5.48
CA ASN A 77 -4.84 24.64 5.99
C ASN A 77 -5.92 23.65 5.52
N ALA A 78 -5.51 22.45 5.07
CA ALA A 78 -6.38 21.43 4.48
C ALA A 78 -7.24 21.95 3.31
N ARG A 79 -6.78 22.97 2.60
CA ARG A 79 -7.55 23.66 1.55
C ARG A 79 -6.78 23.71 0.24
N TYR A 80 -7.54 23.61 -0.86
CA TYR A 80 -7.04 23.81 -2.21
C TYR A 80 -8.13 24.49 -3.06
N ARG A 81 -7.73 25.05 -4.19
CA ARG A 81 -8.64 25.68 -5.13
C ARG A 81 -8.63 24.95 -6.46
N PHE A 82 -9.80 24.63 -6.96
CA PHE A 82 -9.99 24.00 -8.26
C PHE A 82 -11.21 24.58 -8.96
N ASN A 83 -11.05 25.00 -10.25
CA ASN A 83 -12.09 25.68 -11.02
C ASN A 83 -12.75 26.82 -10.25
N GLU A 84 -11.93 27.71 -9.66
CA GLU A 84 -12.34 28.87 -8.87
C GLU A 84 -13.08 28.56 -7.56
N GLN A 85 -13.38 27.31 -7.29
CA GLN A 85 -14.01 26.84 -6.06
C GLN A 85 -12.98 26.42 -5.03
N GLU A 86 -13.16 26.85 -3.77
CA GLU A 86 -12.37 26.38 -2.64
C GLU A 86 -12.94 25.06 -2.10
N HIS A 87 -12.04 24.11 -1.84
CA HIS A 87 -12.33 22.82 -1.24
C HIS A 87 -11.55 22.65 0.06
N HIS A 88 -12.13 21.94 1.02
CA HIS A 88 -11.54 21.70 2.33
C HIS A 88 -11.54 20.20 2.66
N CYS A 89 -10.36 19.57 2.59
CA CYS A 89 -10.18 18.17 2.95
C CYS A 89 -10.07 18.01 4.48
N GLN A 90 -10.91 17.18 5.07
CA GLN A 90 -10.95 17.01 6.52
C GLN A 90 -10.19 15.79 7.04
N LYS A 91 -9.93 14.82 6.16
CA LYS A 91 -9.26 13.58 6.55
C LYS A 91 -7.85 13.85 7.08
N HIS A 92 -7.55 13.22 8.21
CA HIS A 92 -6.26 13.27 8.88
C HIS A 92 -5.71 14.69 9.02
N ASN A 93 -6.49 15.56 9.65
CA ASN A 93 -6.07 16.92 9.95
C ASN A 93 -5.00 16.92 11.06
N ARG A 94 -3.77 17.28 10.71
CA ARG A 94 -2.68 17.43 11.67
C ARG A 94 -2.30 18.91 11.81
N LYS A 95 -2.63 19.51 12.97
CA LYS A 95 -2.41 20.94 13.27
C LYS A 95 -3.03 21.86 12.21
N GLY A 96 -4.24 21.56 11.74
CA GLY A 96 -4.93 22.36 10.73
C GLY A 96 -4.54 22.06 9.28
N HIS A 97 -3.74 21.03 9.02
CA HIS A 97 -3.31 20.64 7.67
C HIS A 97 -3.78 19.22 7.33
N ALA A 98 -4.27 18.99 6.11
CA ALA A 98 -4.50 17.64 5.62
C ALA A 98 -3.17 16.96 5.30
N LEU A 99 -3.08 15.64 5.50
CA LEU A 99 -1.83 14.92 5.39
C LEU A 99 -2.01 13.60 4.62
N HIS A 100 -1.17 13.39 3.61
CA HIS A 100 -0.94 12.11 2.93
C HIS A 100 -2.15 11.51 2.18
N GLY A 101 -3.06 12.34 1.71
CA GLY A 101 -4.16 11.89 0.85
C GLY A 101 -5.29 11.19 1.58
N LEU A 102 -6.01 10.33 0.85
CA LEU A 102 -7.32 9.85 1.25
C LEU A 102 -7.45 8.33 1.32
N ILE A 103 -6.45 7.58 0.77
CA ILE A 103 -6.57 6.13 0.58
C ILE A 103 -5.61 5.27 1.39
N TYR A 104 -4.71 5.85 2.17
CA TYR A 104 -3.68 5.13 2.93
C TYR A 104 -4.25 4.11 3.94
N ASP A 105 -5.50 4.27 4.37
CA ASP A 105 -6.22 3.45 5.33
C ASP A 105 -7.44 2.74 4.73
N GLN A 106 -7.51 2.65 3.41
CA GLN A 106 -8.60 1.96 2.71
C GLN A 106 -8.24 0.51 2.43
N ASP A 107 -9.23 -0.37 2.41
CA ASP A 107 -9.05 -1.73 1.94
C ASP A 107 -9.02 -1.75 0.40
N PHE A 108 -8.04 -2.46 -0.14
CA PHE A 108 -7.90 -2.70 -1.57
C PHE A 108 -8.46 -4.07 -1.91
N GLN A 109 -9.16 -4.15 -3.02
CA GLN A 109 -9.65 -5.41 -3.57
C GLN A 109 -8.52 -6.12 -4.31
N ILE A 110 -8.43 -7.43 -4.12
CA ILE A 110 -7.49 -8.26 -4.85
C ILE A 110 -8.02 -8.46 -6.27
N GLY A 111 -7.18 -8.15 -7.25
CA GLY A 111 -7.44 -8.31 -8.67
C GLY A 111 -6.80 -9.58 -9.24
N ALA A 112 -6.20 -9.44 -10.42
CA ALA A 112 -5.52 -10.55 -11.09
C ALA A 112 -4.22 -10.93 -10.38
N GLN A 113 -3.83 -12.20 -10.55
CA GLN A 113 -2.58 -12.75 -10.04
C GLN A 113 -1.99 -13.74 -11.05
N TYR A 114 -0.67 -13.93 -10.95
CA TYR A 114 0.04 -14.89 -11.80
C TYR A 114 1.31 -15.35 -11.11
N ALA A 115 1.74 -16.59 -11.39
CA ALA A 115 3.04 -17.10 -10.99
C ALA A 115 3.54 -18.15 -11.99
N ASP A 116 4.85 -18.13 -12.25
CA ASP A 116 5.58 -19.11 -13.06
C ASP A 116 6.98 -19.36 -12.50
N ASP A 117 7.90 -19.86 -13.32
CA ASP A 117 9.30 -20.08 -12.91
C ASP A 117 10.13 -18.79 -12.86
N ASN A 118 9.66 -17.70 -13.48
CA ASN A 118 10.40 -16.45 -13.63
C ASN A 118 9.94 -15.36 -12.66
N SER A 119 8.63 -15.33 -12.33
CA SER A 119 8.04 -14.29 -11.47
C SER A 119 6.73 -14.71 -10.83
N ALA A 120 6.34 -13.98 -9.80
CA ALA A 120 4.97 -13.95 -9.29
C ALA A 120 4.51 -12.51 -9.16
N TRP A 121 3.24 -12.23 -9.51
CA TRP A 121 2.69 -10.89 -9.30
C TRP A 121 1.23 -10.93 -8.83
N ILE A 122 0.82 -9.84 -8.19
CA ILE A 122 -0.54 -9.59 -7.71
C ILE A 122 -0.94 -8.16 -8.00
N GLU A 123 -2.16 -7.95 -8.41
CA GLU A 123 -2.80 -6.63 -8.53
C GLU A 123 -3.76 -6.39 -7.38
N LEU A 124 -3.71 -5.19 -6.84
CA LEU A 124 -4.70 -4.68 -5.90
C LEU A 124 -5.26 -3.38 -6.45
N HIS A 125 -6.56 -3.14 -6.23
CA HIS A 125 -7.19 -1.90 -6.69
C HIS A 125 -8.13 -1.33 -5.64
N HIS A 126 -8.29 0.01 -5.70
CA HIS A 126 -9.26 0.73 -4.89
C HIS A 126 -9.99 1.76 -5.76
N HIS A 127 -11.29 1.86 -5.56
CA HIS A 127 -12.14 2.90 -6.17
C HIS A 127 -12.48 3.94 -5.13
N TYR A 128 -11.87 5.11 -5.24
CA TYR A 128 -12.27 6.26 -4.44
C TYR A 128 -13.55 6.87 -5.02
N ARG A 129 -14.59 7.01 -4.20
CA ARG A 129 -15.94 7.41 -4.61
C ARG A 129 -16.46 8.62 -3.82
N GLN A 130 -15.65 9.66 -3.69
CA GLN A 130 -16.03 10.87 -2.96
C GLN A 130 -16.39 10.59 -1.48
N ASN A 131 -15.63 9.72 -0.81
CA ASN A 131 -15.88 9.33 0.58
C ASN A 131 -15.51 10.45 1.57
N GLU A 132 -14.69 11.42 1.14
CA GLU A 132 -14.20 12.50 1.96
C GLU A 132 -14.77 13.84 1.53
N GLU A 133 -15.27 14.60 2.48
CA GLU A 133 -15.69 15.98 2.23
C GLU A 133 -14.53 16.83 1.69
N GLY A 134 -14.82 17.63 0.69
CA GLY A 134 -13.84 18.51 0.07
C GLY A 134 -12.98 17.87 -1.02
N TYR A 135 -13.22 16.62 -1.42
CA TYR A 135 -12.58 16.00 -2.58
C TYR A 135 -13.64 15.39 -3.51
N PRO A 136 -14.19 16.16 -4.48
CA PRO A 136 -15.36 15.79 -5.27
C PRO A 136 -15.05 14.90 -6.48
N PHE A 137 -13.84 14.34 -6.57
CA PHE A 137 -13.41 13.54 -7.72
C PHE A 137 -13.48 12.05 -7.39
N CYS A 138 -13.93 11.26 -8.37
CA CYS A 138 -13.81 9.80 -8.32
C CYS A 138 -12.57 9.36 -9.10
N TYR A 139 -11.85 8.35 -8.61
CA TYR A 139 -10.74 7.76 -9.35
C TYR A 139 -10.55 6.30 -8.95
N ARG A 140 -9.87 5.56 -9.81
CA ARG A 140 -9.38 4.21 -9.51
C ARG A 140 -7.86 4.28 -9.42
N ILE A 141 -7.33 3.52 -8.48
CA ILE A 141 -5.90 3.24 -8.37
C ILE A 141 -5.69 1.74 -8.45
N ASP A 142 -4.77 1.33 -9.29
CA ASP A 142 -4.31 -0.05 -9.44
C ASP A 142 -2.84 -0.12 -9.04
N ILE A 143 -2.49 -1.12 -8.25
CA ILE A 143 -1.13 -1.34 -7.76
C ILE A 143 -0.77 -2.79 -8.06
N ARG A 144 0.34 -2.99 -8.77
CA ARG A 144 0.90 -4.32 -9.02
C ARG A 144 2.19 -4.48 -8.24
N TYR A 145 2.30 -5.58 -7.52
CA TYR A 145 3.54 -6.06 -6.92
C TYR A 145 4.06 -7.24 -7.75
N THR A 146 5.29 -7.18 -8.21
CA THR A 146 5.95 -8.24 -8.98
C THR A 146 7.23 -8.66 -8.29
N LEU A 147 7.33 -9.93 -7.90
CA LEU A 147 8.54 -10.54 -7.38
C LEU A 147 9.20 -11.38 -8.47
N SER A 148 10.46 -11.11 -8.76
CA SER A 148 11.29 -11.86 -9.71
C SER A 148 12.68 -12.17 -9.12
N ALA A 149 13.54 -12.79 -9.91
CA ALA A 149 14.95 -12.99 -9.52
C ALA A 149 15.73 -11.68 -9.36
N GLU A 150 15.29 -10.60 -10.02
CA GLU A 150 15.91 -9.28 -9.95
C GLU A 150 15.49 -8.48 -8.71
N GLY A 151 14.36 -8.84 -8.07
CA GLY A 151 13.85 -8.20 -6.87
C GLY A 151 12.34 -8.02 -6.87
N LEU A 152 11.89 -7.04 -6.08
CA LEU A 152 10.49 -6.65 -5.97
C LEU A 152 10.26 -5.30 -6.66
N GLU A 153 9.33 -5.29 -7.59
CA GLU A 153 8.84 -4.11 -8.30
C GLU A 153 7.42 -3.74 -7.81
N VAL A 154 7.11 -2.44 -7.80
CA VAL A 154 5.78 -1.91 -7.45
C VAL A 154 5.33 -0.88 -8.48
#